data_cd0b280a5ad78be85997c319eee42221
#
_entry.id   cd0b280a5ad78be85997c319eee42221
#
_cell.length_a   1.000
_cell.length_b   1.000
_cell.length_c   1.000
_cell.angle_alpha   90.00
_cell.angle_beta   90.00
_cell.angle_gamma   90.00
#
_symmetry.space_group_name_H-M   'P 1'
#
loop_
_entity.id
_entity.type
_entity.pdbx_description
1 polymer ?
#
loop_
_entity_poly.entity_id
_entity_poly.type
_entity_poly.pdbx_seq_one_letter_code
_entity_poly.pdbx_strand_id
1 'polypeptide(L)'
;MKCPDSSYLRQESSMNNEFCQRLGIRYPIIQAPMAGVSTPHLAAAVSNAGALGSIAIGASSCEQARAMIRATRLLTSQPFNVNVFCHQPAVAKSDLEQQWLAHLAPFFARFSASAPTALQEIYLSFLVAADVQQMLLEEKPAVVSFHFGVPSAATVQALQQAGIYTLACVTNPDELQQAEAAGVEAIVA
;
A
#
# COMPACT_ATOMS: atom_id res chain seq x y z
N MET A 1 45.94 22.84 -11.24
CA MET A 1 44.48 22.89 -11.07
C MET A 1 44.14 22.12 -9.83
N LYS A 2 43.93 22.76 -8.67
CA LYS A 2 43.60 22.10 -7.41
C LYS A 2 42.13 21.72 -7.42
N CYS A 3 41.81 20.45 -7.14
CA CYS A 3 40.43 20.01 -6.88
C CYS A 3 39.85 20.83 -5.72
N PRO A 4 38.60 21.29 -5.82
CA PRO A 4 37.96 21.95 -4.69
C PRO A 4 37.78 20.98 -3.54
N ASP A 5 38.04 21.49 -2.36
CA ASP A 5 38.01 20.85 -1.05
C ASP A 5 36.74 20.05 -0.81
N SER A 6 36.89 18.77 -0.39
CA SER A 6 35.81 17.82 -0.12
C SER A 6 35.03 18.13 1.17
N SER A 7 35.22 19.30 1.77
CA SER A 7 34.56 19.71 3.02
C SER A 7 33.07 20.09 2.87
N TYR A 8 32.55 20.24 1.63
CA TYR A 8 31.15 20.58 1.39
C TYR A 8 30.19 19.38 1.43
N LEU A 9 30.66 18.16 1.64
CA LEU A 9 29.81 16.97 1.61
C LEU A 9 29.47 16.37 2.99
N ARG A 10 29.71 17.11 4.07
CA ARG A 10 29.34 16.65 5.42
C ARG A 10 28.59 17.69 6.22
N GLN A 11 27.47 18.14 5.73
CA GLN A 11 26.34 18.44 6.58
C GLN A 11 25.33 17.32 6.38
N GLU A 12 25.55 16.21 7.07
CA GLU A 12 24.47 15.31 7.47
C GLU A 12 23.58 16.14 8.40
N SER A 13 22.76 17.03 7.83
CA SER A 13 21.55 17.47 8.48
C SER A 13 20.75 16.19 8.62
N SER A 14 20.81 15.53 9.79
CA SER A 14 19.80 14.57 10.18
C SER A 14 18.50 15.31 9.93
N MET A 15 17.74 14.90 8.90
CA MET A 15 16.39 15.40 8.71
C MET A 15 15.63 14.85 9.90
N ASN A 16 15.59 15.65 10.97
CA ASN A 16 15.01 15.31 12.26
C ASN A 16 13.48 15.43 12.11
N ASN A 17 12.94 14.57 11.26
CA ASN A 17 11.55 14.50 10.91
C ASN A 17 10.91 13.47 11.86
N GLU A 18 9.88 13.89 12.57
CA GLU A 18 9.13 13.05 13.51
C GLU A 18 8.70 11.72 12.88
N PHE A 19 8.30 11.74 11.61
CA PHE A 19 7.96 10.55 10.84
C PHE A 19 9.13 9.55 10.75
N CYS A 20 10.34 10.05 10.43
CA CYS A 20 11.53 9.21 10.38
C CYS A 20 11.89 8.60 11.72
N GLN A 21 11.81 9.40 12.80
CA GLN A 21 12.10 8.94 14.16
C GLN A 21 11.11 7.88 14.60
N ARG A 22 9.82 8.11 14.35
CA ARG A 22 8.76 7.20 14.76
C ARG A 22 8.86 5.83 14.07
N LEU A 23 9.26 5.82 12.81
CA LEU A 23 9.41 4.59 12.04
C LEU A 23 10.81 3.97 12.10
N GLY A 24 11.80 4.69 12.63
CA GLY A 24 13.19 4.23 12.63
C GLY A 24 13.83 4.19 11.24
N ILE A 25 13.38 5.04 10.31
CA ILE A 25 13.94 5.18 8.96
C ILE A 25 14.88 6.38 8.87
N ARG A 26 15.88 6.31 8.00
CA ARG A 26 16.89 7.37 7.82
C ARG A 26 16.38 8.52 6.94
N TYR A 27 15.64 8.19 5.89
CA TYR A 27 15.18 9.14 4.89
C TYR A 27 13.65 9.21 4.86
N PRO A 28 13.03 10.40 4.76
CA PRO A 28 11.58 10.56 4.64
C PRO A 28 11.12 10.24 3.21
N ILE A 29 11.45 9.05 2.75
CA ILE A 29 11.12 8.56 1.42
C ILE A 29 10.31 7.29 1.58
N ILE A 30 9.13 7.25 0.96
CA ILE A 30 8.28 6.06 0.90
C ILE A 30 8.29 5.55 -0.55
N GLN A 31 8.67 4.31 -0.75
CA GLN A 31 8.52 3.66 -2.05
C GLN A 31 7.02 3.51 -2.34
N ALA A 32 6.60 3.94 -3.53
CA ALA A 32 5.21 3.77 -3.96
C ALA A 32 4.82 2.28 -3.97
N PRO A 33 3.71 1.89 -3.33
CA PRO A 33 3.20 0.53 -3.41
C PRO A 33 2.56 0.31 -4.80
N MET A 34 3.14 -0.58 -5.60
CA MET A 34 2.70 -0.85 -6.97
C MET A 34 2.31 -2.32 -7.11
N ALA A 35 1.02 -2.59 -7.36
CA ALA A 35 0.52 -3.96 -7.56
C ALA A 35 1.26 -4.65 -8.72
N GLY A 36 1.78 -5.85 -8.46
CA GLY A 36 2.54 -6.64 -9.44
C GLY A 36 3.98 -6.17 -9.70
N VAL A 37 4.40 -5.00 -9.20
CA VAL A 37 5.74 -4.44 -9.37
C VAL A 37 6.52 -4.38 -8.07
N SER A 38 5.89 -3.97 -6.97
CA SER A 38 6.51 -3.90 -5.63
C SER A 38 6.68 -5.30 -5.04
N THR A 39 7.80 -5.93 -5.37
CA THR A 39 8.16 -7.26 -4.86
C THR A 39 8.74 -7.19 -3.45
N PRO A 40 8.75 -8.29 -2.68
CA PRO A 40 9.47 -8.38 -1.40
C PRO A 40 10.94 -7.95 -1.50
N HIS A 41 11.63 -8.27 -2.60
CA HIS A 41 13.03 -7.88 -2.82
C HIS A 41 13.18 -6.37 -2.98
N LEU A 42 12.31 -5.73 -3.76
CA LEU A 42 12.35 -4.28 -3.94
C LEU A 42 12.06 -3.56 -2.63
N ALA A 43 11.00 -3.95 -1.92
CA ALA A 43 10.66 -3.36 -0.63
C ALA A 43 11.80 -3.51 0.39
N ALA A 44 12.38 -4.71 0.50
CA ALA A 44 13.50 -4.95 1.39
C ALA A 44 14.75 -4.14 1.01
N ALA A 45 15.07 -4.01 -0.28
CA ALA A 45 16.22 -3.21 -0.75
C ALA A 45 16.05 -1.73 -0.37
N VAL A 46 14.85 -1.17 -0.56
CA VAL A 46 14.53 0.21 -0.17
C VAL A 46 14.63 0.39 1.35
N SER A 47 14.06 -0.55 2.13
CA SER A 47 14.12 -0.50 3.59
C SER A 47 15.56 -0.61 4.10
N ASN A 48 16.38 -1.50 3.54
CA ASN A 48 17.79 -1.65 3.90
C ASN A 48 18.63 -0.41 3.51
N ALA A 49 18.20 0.36 2.51
CA ALA A 49 18.81 1.64 2.16
C ALA A 49 18.43 2.79 3.13
N GLY A 50 17.51 2.57 4.06
CA GLY A 50 17.10 3.53 5.09
C GLY A 50 15.86 4.35 4.73
N ALA A 51 15.10 3.97 3.72
CA ALA A 51 13.78 4.52 3.39
C ALA A 51 12.66 3.54 3.79
N LEU A 52 11.41 3.83 3.49
CA LEU A 52 10.29 2.93 3.75
C LEU A 52 9.93 2.16 2.47
N GLY A 53 10.35 0.90 2.38
CA GLY A 53 9.95 0.00 1.32
C GLY A 53 8.47 -0.37 1.45
N SER A 54 7.80 -0.66 0.33
CA SER A 54 6.37 -0.98 0.33
C SER A 54 6.06 -2.20 -0.52
N ILE A 55 5.15 -3.05 -0.04
CA ILE A 55 4.48 -4.09 -0.83
C ILE A 55 3.00 -3.76 -0.97
N ALA A 56 2.41 -4.09 -2.11
CA ALA A 56 0.99 -3.86 -2.39
C ALA A 56 0.25 -5.20 -2.41
N ILE A 57 -0.74 -5.38 -1.55
CA ILE A 57 -1.48 -6.64 -1.40
C ILE A 57 -2.93 -6.56 -1.92
N GLY A 58 -3.34 -5.41 -2.49
CA GLY A 58 -4.73 -5.18 -2.89
C GLY A 58 -5.30 -6.16 -3.94
N ALA A 59 -4.44 -6.82 -4.74
CA ALA A 59 -4.83 -7.84 -5.72
C ALA A 59 -4.45 -9.27 -5.28
N SER A 60 -4.05 -9.46 -4.01
CA SER A 60 -3.58 -10.73 -3.49
C SER A 60 -4.64 -11.42 -2.65
N SER A 61 -4.69 -12.75 -2.68
CA SER A 61 -5.42 -13.49 -1.65
C SER A 61 -4.76 -13.27 -0.27
N CYS A 62 -5.49 -13.52 0.81
CA CYS A 62 -4.96 -13.44 2.18
C CYS A 62 -3.69 -14.29 2.36
N GLU A 63 -3.65 -15.49 1.78
CA GLU A 63 -2.48 -16.37 1.81
C GLU A 63 -1.28 -15.80 1.06
N GLN A 64 -1.50 -15.28 -0.15
CA GLN A 64 -0.47 -14.62 -0.94
C GLN A 64 0.08 -13.38 -0.24
N ALA A 65 -0.80 -12.55 0.34
CA ALA A 65 -0.42 -11.38 1.11
C ALA A 65 0.45 -11.76 2.31
N ARG A 66 0.07 -12.78 3.07
CA ARG A 66 0.86 -13.32 4.18
C ARG A 66 2.23 -13.80 3.72
N ALA A 67 2.28 -14.53 2.61
CA ALA A 67 3.54 -15.00 2.03
C ALA A 67 4.46 -13.84 1.63
N MET A 68 3.92 -12.77 1.03
CA MET A 68 4.68 -11.57 0.67
C MET A 68 5.27 -10.86 1.90
N ILE A 69 4.48 -10.69 2.97
CA ILE A 69 4.94 -10.09 4.24
C ILE A 69 6.10 -10.91 4.81
N ARG A 70 5.94 -12.22 4.91
CA ARG A 70 6.96 -13.12 5.44
C ARG A 70 8.22 -13.14 4.58
N ALA A 71 8.08 -13.18 3.26
CA ALA A 71 9.20 -13.10 2.34
C ALA A 71 9.98 -11.77 2.49
N THR A 72 9.29 -10.65 2.70
CA THR A 72 9.94 -9.36 2.95
C THR A 72 10.73 -9.41 4.27
N ARG A 73 10.17 -9.97 5.33
CA ARG A 73 10.87 -10.14 6.63
C ARG A 73 12.11 -11.02 6.59
N LEU A 74 12.17 -11.97 5.69
CA LEU A 74 13.38 -12.78 5.49
C LEU A 74 14.53 -11.99 4.84
N LEU A 75 14.22 -10.88 4.16
CA LEU A 75 15.17 -10.06 3.41
C LEU A 75 15.60 -8.79 4.14
N THR A 76 14.83 -8.36 5.16
CA THR A 76 15.13 -7.15 5.92
C THR A 76 14.58 -7.23 7.35
N SER A 77 15.34 -6.67 8.30
CA SER A 77 14.88 -6.37 9.66
C SER A 77 14.35 -4.93 9.80
N GLN A 78 14.46 -4.12 8.74
CA GLN A 78 14.02 -2.74 8.72
C GLN A 78 12.50 -2.65 8.53
N PRO A 79 11.85 -1.53 8.95
CA PRO A 79 10.43 -1.34 8.74
C PRO A 79 10.08 -1.30 7.26
N PHE A 80 8.92 -1.86 6.93
CA PHE A 80 8.32 -1.76 5.60
C PHE A 80 6.81 -1.57 5.71
N ASN A 81 6.23 -1.02 4.66
CA ASN A 81 4.82 -0.74 4.52
C ASN A 81 4.09 -1.84 3.77
N VAL A 82 2.87 -2.16 4.22
CA VAL A 82 1.91 -3.00 3.51
C VAL A 82 0.73 -2.16 3.09
N ASN A 83 0.50 -2.06 1.78
CA ASN A 83 -0.57 -1.23 1.23
C ASN A 83 -1.81 -2.06 0.91
N VAL A 84 -2.97 -1.52 1.30
CA VAL A 84 -4.31 -2.06 1.03
C VAL A 84 -5.19 -1.03 0.33
N PHE A 85 -6.24 -1.50 -0.36
CA PHE A 85 -7.22 -0.67 -1.04
C PHE A 85 -8.53 -0.62 -0.25
N CYS A 86 -9.00 0.59 0.06
CA CYS A 86 -10.20 0.86 0.86
C CYS A 86 -11.34 1.47 0.01
N HIS A 87 -11.38 1.14 -1.28
CA HIS A 87 -12.48 1.59 -2.15
C HIS A 87 -13.81 0.99 -1.70
N GLN A 88 -14.91 1.66 -2.05
CA GLN A 88 -16.24 1.09 -1.84
C GLN A 88 -16.36 -0.21 -2.63
N PRO A 89 -16.88 -1.30 -2.02
CA PRO A 89 -17.06 -2.57 -2.71
C PRO A 89 -17.90 -2.41 -3.97
N ALA A 90 -17.50 -3.07 -5.04
CA ALA A 90 -18.24 -3.04 -6.29
C ALA A 90 -19.63 -3.71 -6.10
N VAL A 91 -20.63 -3.12 -6.75
CA VAL A 91 -21.97 -3.71 -6.82
C VAL A 91 -22.18 -4.25 -8.22
N ALA A 92 -22.17 -5.57 -8.35
CA ALA A 92 -22.40 -6.23 -9.63
C ALA A 92 -23.78 -5.89 -10.20
N LYS A 93 -23.82 -5.52 -11.49
CA LYS A 93 -25.04 -5.25 -12.26
C LYS A 93 -24.97 -5.99 -13.56
N SER A 94 -25.63 -7.14 -13.64
CA SER A 94 -25.53 -8.07 -14.77
C SER A 94 -25.74 -7.39 -16.13
N ASP A 95 -26.73 -6.49 -16.24
CA ASP A 95 -27.05 -5.81 -17.49
C ASP A 95 -25.90 -4.87 -17.96
N LEU A 96 -25.29 -4.15 -17.02
CA LEU A 96 -24.16 -3.26 -17.32
C LEU A 96 -22.91 -4.07 -17.65
N GLU A 97 -22.67 -5.17 -16.95
CA GLU A 97 -21.56 -6.06 -17.21
C GLU A 97 -21.64 -6.70 -18.60
N GLN A 98 -22.84 -7.17 -18.99
CA GLN A 98 -23.07 -7.70 -20.32
C GLN A 98 -22.87 -6.65 -21.42
N GLN A 99 -23.37 -5.42 -21.22
CA GLN A 99 -23.14 -4.32 -22.15
C GLN A 99 -21.65 -4.00 -22.29
N TRP A 100 -20.91 -4.00 -21.18
CA TRP A 100 -19.47 -3.76 -21.19
C TRP A 100 -18.70 -4.87 -21.90
N LEU A 101 -19.04 -6.13 -21.66
CA LEU A 101 -18.44 -7.28 -22.37
C LEU A 101 -18.73 -7.22 -23.88
N ALA A 102 -19.95 -6.86 -24.27
CA ALA A 102 -20.31 -6.67 -25.68
C ALA A 102 -19.53 -5.52 -26.32
N HIS A 103 -19.35 -4.40 -25.58
CA HIS A 103 -18.54 -3.28 -26.04
C HIS A 103 -17.06 -3.68 -26.26
N LEU A 104 -16.51 -4.51 -25.40
CA LEU A 104 -15.11 -4.96 -25.48
C LEU A 104 -14.87 -6.05 -26.55
N ALA A 105 -15.87 -6.84 -26.92
CA ALA A 105 -15.72 -7.97 -27.83
C ALA A 105 -15.01 -7.63 -29.18
N PRO A 106 -15.31 -6.52 -29.88
CA PRO A 106 -14.58 -6.15 -31.10
C PRO A 106 -13.10 -5.88 -30.87
N PHE A 107 -12.72 -5.36 -29.71
CA PHE A 107 -11.29 -5.12 -29.37
C PHE A 107 -10.54 -6.43 -29.19
N PHE A 108 -11.13 -7.41 -28.51
CA PHE A 108 -10.56 -8.75 -28.38
C PHE A 108 -10.39 -9.40 -29.76
N ALA A 109 -11.40 -9.32 -30.62
CA ALA A 109 -11.36 -9.89 -31.97
C ALA A 109 -10.19 -9.33 -32.82
N ARG A 110 -9.87 -8.03 -32.70
CA ARG A 110 -8.73 -7.40 -33.39
C ARG A 110 -7.37 -8.04 -33.03
N PHE A 111 -7.25 -8.63 -31.87
CA PHE A 111 -6.04 -9.31 -31.40
C PHE A 111 -6.16 -10.84 -31.45
N SER A 112 -7.16 -11.37 -32.17
CA SER A 112 -7.44 -12.81 -32.26
C SER A 112 -7.58 -13.46 -30.86
N ALA A 113 -8.09 -12.72 -29.89
CA ALA A 113 -8.33 -13.18 -28.55
C ALA A 113 -9.83 -13.37 -28.29
N SER A 114 -10.18 -14.32 -27.43
CA SER A 114 -11.56 -14.52 -26.99
C SER A 114 -11.88 -13.53 -25.85
N ALA A 115 -13.02 -12.82 -25.97
CA ALA A 115 -13.52 -12.01 -24.88
C ALA A 115 -13.94 -12.88 -23.69
N PRO A 116 -13.77 -12.43 -22.43
CA PRO A 116 -14.30 -13.13 -21.27
C PRO A 116 -15.83 -13.16 -21.31
N THR A 117 -16.42 -14.19 -20.71
CA THR A 117 -17.86 -14.36 -20.63
C THR A 117 -18.48 -13.76 -19.36
N ALA A 118 -17.64 -13.43 -18.38
CA ALA A 118 -18.04 -12.80 -17.12
C ALA A 118 -16.90 -11.90 -16.61
N LEU A 119 -17.28 -10.87 -15.85
CA LEU A 119 -16.33 -10.03 -15.12
C LEU A 119 -16.04 -10.66 -13.75
N GLN A 120 -14.82 -10.42 -13.25
CA GLN A 120 -14.40 -10.82 -11.90
C GLN A 120 -13.76 -9.62 -11.22
N GLU A 121 -14.14 -9.37 -9.97
CA GLU A 121 -13.47 -8.38 -9.12
C GLU A 121 -12.13 -8.95 -8.67
N ILE A 122 -11.04 -8.31 -9.14
CA ILE A 122 -9.66 -8.73 -8.80
C ILE A 122 -9.08 -7.94 -7.61
N TYR A 123 -9.70 -6.83 -7.23
CA TYR A 123 -9.31 -5.98 -6.12
C TYR A 123 -10.38 -5.99 -5.05
N LEU A 124 -10.34 -6.99 -4.17
CA LEU A 124 -11.27 -7.04 -3.04
C LEU A 124 -10.95 -5.89 -2.06
N SER A 125 -11.98 -5.10 -1.75
CA SER A 125 -11.81 -3.99 -0.81
C SER A 125 -11.44 -4.47 0.58
N PHE A 126 -10.43 -3.85 1.19
CA PHE A 126 -10.04 -4.07 2.58
C PHE A 126 -11.18 -3.80 3.57
N LEU A 127 -12.15 -2.95 3.17
CA LEU A 127 -13.32 -2.65 4.02
C LEU A 127 -14.17 -3.88 4.34
N VAL A 128 -14.15 -4.90 3.47
CA VAL A 128 -14.96 -6.13 3.62
C VAL A 128 -14.10 -7.40 3.74
N ALA A 129 -12.78 -7.29 3.64
CA ALA A 129 -11.84 -8.41 3.70
C ALA A 129 -11.43 -8.72 5.16
N ALA A 130 -12.34 -9.31 5.94
CA ALA A 130 -12.13 -9.59 7.37
C ALA A 130 -10.91 -10.52 7.62
N ASP A 131 -10.65 -11.46 6.71
CA ASP A 131 -9.50 -12.37 6.76
C ASP A 131 -8.17 -11.62 6.58
N VAL A 132 -8.12 -10.62 5.68
CA VAL A 132 -6.94 -9.77 5.49
C VAL A 132 -6.75 -8.84 6.69
N GLN A 133 -7.82 -8.28 7.27
CA GLN A 133 -7.74 -7.48 8.49
C GLN A 133 -7.15 -8.31 9.65
N GLN A 134 -7.65 -9.52 9.86
CA GLN A 134 -7.14 -10.42 10.88
C GLN A 134 -5.68 -10.82 10.61
N MET A 135 -5.33 -11.11 9.37
CA MET A 135 -3.97 -11.47 8.96
C MET A 135 -2.97 -10.33 9.26
N LEU A 136 -3.33 -9.08 9.04
CA LEU A 136 -2.46 -7.95 9.36
C LEU A 136 -2.26 -7.79 10.87
N LEU A 137 -3.28 -8.04 11.69
CA LEU A 137 -3.17 -8.04 13.14
C LEU A 137 -2.27 -9.17 13.67
N GLU A 138 -2.23 -10.32 12.99
CA GLU A 138 -1.35 -11.44 13.32
C GLU A 138 0.09 -11.19 12.85
N GLU A 139 0.28 -10.75 11.61
CA GLU A 139 1.59 -10.52 11.03
C GLU A 139 2.25 -9.23 11.52
N LYS A 140 1.52 -8.23 11.96
CA LYS A 140 2.03 -6.97 12.55
C LYS A 140 3.14 -6.34 11.71
N PRO A 141 2.90 -5.95 10.44
CA PRO A 141 3.87 -5.15 9.72
C PRO A 141 4.09 -3.80 10.41
N ALA A 142 5.25 -3.19 10.22
CA ALA A 142 5.55 -1.90 10.87
C ALA A 142 4.57 -0.79 10.46
N VAL A 143 4.14 -0.81 9.20
CA VAL A 143 3.25 0.19 8.62
C VAL A 143 2.17 -0.48 7.78
N VAL A 144 0.94 0.04 7.85
CA VAL A 144 -0.15 -0.25 6.91
C VAL A 144 -0.62 1.07 6.30
N SER A 145 -0.68 1.13 4.98
CA SER A 145 -1.18 2.30 4.26
C SER A 145 -2.47 2.01 3.51
N PHE A 146 -3.37 2.98 3.52
CA PHE A 146 -4.69 2.93 2.91
C PHE A 146 -4.74 3.79 1.66
N HIS A 147 -5.26 3.25 0.54
CA HIS A 147 -5.53 3.97 -0.70
C HIS A 147 -7.01 3.85 -1.06
N PHE A 148 -7.53 4.88 -1.73
CA PHE A 148 -8.93 4.95 -2.21
C PHE A 148 -9.97 5.01 -1.09
N GLY A 149 -9.61 5.61 0.04
CA GLY A 149 -10.40 5.71 1.24
C GLY A 149 -9.70 5.16 2.46
N VAL A 150 -10.42 5.09 3.57
CA VAL A 150 -9.92 4.62 4.87
C VAL A 150 -10.89 3.63 5.50
N PRO A 151 -10.43 2.68 6.31
CA PRO A 151 -11.31 1.78 7.04
C PRO A 151 -11.98 2.51 8.21
N SER A 152 -12.87 1.83 8.93
CA SER A 152 -13.51 2.38 10.12
C SER A 152 -12.49 2.77 11.19
N ALA A 153 -12.82 3.75 12.02
CA ALA A 153 -12.00 4.15 13.17
C ALA A 153 -11.68 2.96 14.10
N ALA A 154 -12.61 2.02 14.26
CA ALA A 154 -12.37 0.81 15.04
C ALA A 154 -11.28 -0.09 14.43
N THR A 155 -11.25 -0.24 13.10
CA THR A 155 -10.21 -0.99 12.39
C THR A 155 -8.86 -0.28 12.49
N VAL A 156 -8.81 1.04 12.31
CA VAL A 156 -7.58 1.84 12.50
C VAL A 156 -7.05 1.67 13.91
N GLN A 157 -7.90 1.83 14.92
CA GLN A 157 -7.53 1.67 16.31
C GLN A 157 -7.01 0.26 16.63
N ALA A 158 -7.63 -0.79 16.08
CA ALA A 158 -7.17 -2.16 16.27
C ALA A 158 -5.75 -2.37 15.71
N LEU A 159 -5.45 -1.82 14.53
CA LEU A 159 -4.11 -1.86 13.94
C LEU A 159 -3.10 -1.12 14.83
N GLN A 160 -3.42 0.08 15.30
CA GLN A 160 -2.56 0.88 16.17
C GLN A 160 -2.30 0.20 17.52
N GLN A 161 -3.32 -0.42 18.12
CA GLN A 161 -3.18 -1.22 19.35
C GLN A 161 -2.27 -2.45 19.16
N ALA A 162 -2.21 -2.99 17.94
CA ALA A 162 -1.28 -4.05 17.59
C ALA A 162 0.16 -3.55 17.33
N GLY A 163 0.40 -2.23 17.42
CA GLY A 163 1.70 -1.58 17.20
C GLY A 163 2.00 -1.26 15.72
N ILE A 164 0.97 -1.24 14.87
CA ILE A 164 1.10 -0.96 13.43
C ILE A 164 0.85 0.54 13.21
N TYR A 165 1.81 1.21 12.55
CA TYR A 165 1.66 2.61 12.17
C TYR A 165 0.75 2.74 10.95
N THR A 166 -0.19 3.69 10.97
CA THR A 166 -1.22 3.82 9.94
C THR A 166 -1.02 5.06 9.09
N LEU A 167 -1.06 4.89 7.76
CA LEU A 167 -0.96 5.96 6.75
C LEU A 167 -2.23 5.97 5.89
N ALA A 168 -2.66 7.15 5.46
CA ALA A 168 -3.70 7.27 4.43
C ALA A 168 -3.22 8.17 3.29
N CYS A 169 -3.44 7.73 2.05
CA CYS A 169 -3.27 8.58 0.88
C CYS A 169 -4.59 9.29 0.60
N VAL A 170 -4.53 10.62 0.48
CA VAL A 170 -5.69 11.49 0.22
C VAL A 170 -5.42 12.35 -1.00
N THR A 171 -6.47 12.67 -1.76
CA THR A 171 -6.38 13.45 -3.00
C THR A 171 -7.18 14.75 -2.94
N ASN A 172 -7.97 14.94 -1.89
CA ASN A 172 -8.82 16.12 -1.70
C ASN A 172 -9.09 16.37 -0.21
N PRO A 173 -9.62 17.56 0.17
CA PRO A 173 -9.89 17.92 1.56
C PRO A 173 -10.94 17.03 2.25
N ASP A 174 -11.92 16.50 1.53
CA ASP A 174 -12.96 15.64 2.13
C ASP A 174 -12.37 14.29 2.55
N GLU A 175 -11.47 13.73 1.74
CA GLU A 175 -10.73 12.50 2.09
C GLU A 175 -9.80 12.75 3.29
N LEU A 176 -9.17 13.94 3.38
CA LEU A 176 -8.37 14.32 4.54
C LEU A 176 -9.21 14.30 5.82
N GLN A 177 -10.40 14.94 5.80
CA GLN A 177 -11.28 14.96 6.96
C GLN A 177 -11.72 13.55 7.37
N GLN A 178 -12.00 12.67 6.40
CA GLN A 178 -12.33 11.27 6.66
C GLN A 178 -11.16 10.51 7.31
N ALA A 179 -9.94 10.73 6.82
CA ALA A 179 -8.74 10.10 7.35
C ALA A 179 -8.44 10.58 8.78
N GLU A 180 -8.57 11.88 9.04
CA GLU A 180 -8.44 12.46 10.39
C GLU A 180 -9.52 11.91 11.35
N ALA A 181 -10.77 11.85 10.91
CA ALA A 181 -11.88 11.29 11.72
C ALA A 181 -11.71 9.79 12.00
N ALA A 182 -11.09 9.04 11.09
CA ALA A 182 -10.74 7.64 11.30
C ALA A 182 -9.54 7.47 12.26
N GLY A 183 -8.76 8.54 12.51
CA GLY A 183 -7.65 8.56 13.46
C GLY A 183 -6.36 7.97 12.91
N VAL A 184 -6.11 8.04 11.58
CA VAL A 184 -4.81 7.62 11.02
C VAL A 184 -3.68 8.52 11.50
N GLU A 185 -2.47 7.97 11.61
CA GLU A 185 -1.34 8.68 12.25
C GLU A 185 -0.60 9.61 11.29
N ALA A 186 -0.64 9.36 9.98
CA ALA A 186 -0.07 10.26 9.00
C ALA A 186 -0.80 10.22 7.65
N ILE A 187 -0.67 11.31 6.91
CA ILE A 187 -1.31 11.55 5.62
C ILE A 187 -0.24 11.67 4.54
N VAL A 188 -0.53 11.06 3.40
CA VAL A 188 0.19 11.24 2.13
C VAL A 188 -0.74 12.03 1.20
N ALA A 189 -0.36 13.27 0.87
CA ALA A 189 -1.13 14.20 0.04
C ALA A 189 -0.45 14.42 -1.32
#